data_10a793567e1330819b87b6f6d47fdb24
#
_entry.id   10a793567e1330819b87b6f6d47fdb24
#
_cell.length_a   1.000
_cell.length_b   1.000
_cell.length_c   1.000
_cell.angle_alpha   90.00
_cell.angle_beta   90.00
_cell.angle_gamma   90.00
#
_symmetry.space_group_name_H-M   'P 1'
#
loop_
_entity.id
_entity.type
_entity.pdbx_description
1 polymer ?
#
loop_
_entity_poly.entity_id
_entity_poly.type
_entity_poly.pdbx_seq_one_letter_code
_entity_poly.pdbx_strand_id
1 'polypeptide(L)'
;MSTFASSSASAAGSQSSASTASLRDCVKSKILDQVFASAEAKSSSWMVLIMCDRALRVVNSVVGMYDIMERRITTVEQLKRKRQPLPELDGVYLVDPSQQSIDQILADFSNPKKPMYNNVHLFFLTPVSDAQMTKIKKAKLLLSKIKTFSEINIDFLALEANSFHLDMNSCFKELVCRTPNSMAHKVIAAQLVTVCATLNEYPHIRFKQSSSICCDIAQSFHEQMVS
;
A
#
# COMPACT_ATOMS: atom_id res chain seq x y z
N MET A 1 -50.30 -0.92 -50.80
CA MET A 1 -49.63 -2.14 -50.35
C MET A 1 -48.15 -1.97 -50.61
N SER A 2 -47.41 -1.54 -49.62
CA SER A 2 -45.97 -1.25 -49.73
C SER A 2 -45.26 -2.09 -48.68
N THR A 3 -44.49 -3.04 -49.15
CA THR A 3 -43.65 -3.92 -48.35
C THR A 3 -42.34 -3.21 -48.01
N PHE A 4 -42.07 -3.01 -46.72
CA PHE A 4 -40.76 -2.58 -46.25
C PHE A 4 -39.87 -3.78 -45.97
N ALA A 5 -38.74 -3.86 -46.68
CA ALA A 5 -37.68 -4.81 -46.43
C ALA A 5 -36.76 -4.23 -45.37
N SER A 6 -36.65 -4.93 -44.23
CA SER A 6 -35.69 -4.64 -43.19
C SER A 6 -34.37 -5.32 -43.47
N SER A 7 -33.31 -4.54 -43.78
CA SER A 7 -31.93 -5.01 -43.87
C SER A 7 -31.33 -5.05 -42.47
N SER A 8 -31.08 -6.22 -41.93
CA SER A 8 -30.30 -6.45 -40.73
C SER A 8 -28.82 -6.42 -41.06
N ALA A 9 -28.16 -5.32 -40.73
CA ALA A 9 -26.70 -5.23 -40.71
C ALA A 9 -26.16 -5.79 -39.39
N SER A 10 -25.59 -6.98 -39.44
CA SER A 10 -24.85 -7.55 -38.34
C SER A 10 -23.50 -6.84 -38.21
N ALA A 11 -23.37 -5.93 -37.26
CA ALA A 11 -22.11 -5.40 -36.81
C ALA A 11 -21.42 -6.44 -35.92
N ALA A 12 -20.48 -7.18 -36.47
CA ALA A 12 -19.54 -7.98 -35.71
C ALA A 12 -18.59 -7.04 -34.95
N GLY A 13 -18.96 -6.67 -33.74
CA GLY A 13 -18.08 -5.99 -32.82
C GLY A 13 -17.00 -6.98 -32.37
N SER A 14 -15.76 -6.77 -32.81
CA SER A 14 -14.58 -7.39 -32.27
C SER A 14 -14.44 -6.98 -30.79
N GLN A 15 -14.93 -7.80 -29.87
CA GLN A 15 -14.59 -7.69 -28.47
C GLN A 15 -13.10 -8.06 -28.33
N SER A 16 -12.25 -7.04 -28.27
CA SER A 16 -10.91 -7.21 -27.72
C SER A 16 -11.09 -7.66 -26.27
N SER A 17 -10.81 -8.91 -25.97
CA SER A 17 -10.68 -9.42 -24.62
C SER A 17 -9.46 -8.75 -23.99
N ALA A 18 -9.65 -7.54 -23.45
CA ALA A 18 -8.76 -7.00 -22.45
C ALA A 18 -8.85 -8.00 -21.28
N SER A 19 -7.82 -8.80 -21.08
CA SER A 19 -7.69 -9.63 -19.89
C SER A 19 -7.70 -8.67 -18.71
N THR A 20 -8.82 -8.58 -18.02
CA THR A 20 -8.94 -7.79 -16.78
C THR A 20 -7.93 -8.37 -15.80
N ALA A 21 -6.83 -7.65 -15.58
CA ALA A 21 -5.80 -8.07 -14.64
C ALA A 21 -6.45 -8.32 -13.27
N SER A 22 -6.15 -9.44 -12.67
CA SER A 22 -6.62 -9.79 -11.34
C SER A 22 -6.15 -8.73 -10.33
N LEU A 23 -6.99 -8.40 -9.33
CA LEU A 23 -6.59 -7.49 -8.24
C LEU A 23 -5.28 -7.97 -7.56
N ARG A 24 -5.13 -9.27 -7.39
CA ARG A 24 -3.88 -9.85 -6.85
C ARG A 24 -2.68 -9.57 -7.74
N ASP A 25 -2.84 -9.68 -9.05
CA ASP A 25 -1.76 -9.41 -10.01
C ASP A 25 -1.40 -7.93 -10.04
N CYS A 26 -2.40 -7.04 -9.95
CA CYS A 26 -2.17 -5.60 -9.84
C CYS A 26 -1.36 -5.26 -8.58
N VAL A 27 -1.74 -5.81 -7.41
CA VAL A 27 -1.01 -5.60 -6.15
C VAL A 27 0.37 -6.22 -6.21
N LYS A 28 0.50 -7.44 -6.75
CA LYS A 28 1.80 -8.13 -6.92
C LYS A 28 2.75 -7.31 -7.79
N SER A 29 2.32 -6.90 -8.99
CA SER A 29 3.13 -6.06 -9.89
C SER A 29 3.54 -4.76 -9.22
N LYS A 30 2.61 -4.09 -8.55
CA LYS A 30 2.88 -2.82 -7.85
C LYS A 30 3.97 -2.98 -6.79
N ILE A 31 3.95 -4.07 -6.00
CA ILE A 31 4.99 -4.35 -5.00
C ILE A 31 6.32 -4.71 -5.69
N LEU A 32 6.31 -5.58 -6.69
CA LEU A 32 7.53 -6.03 -7.36
C LEU A 32 8.21 -4.88 -8.11
N ASP A 33 7.45 -4.01 -8.78
CA ASP A 33 7.98 -2.96 -9.64
C ASP A 33 8.27 -1.67 -8.86
N GLN A 34 7.32 -1.19 -8.06
CA GLN A 34 7.48 0.09 -7.35
C GLN A 34 8.33 -0.03 -6.09
N VAL A 35 8.35 -1.18 -5.41
CA VAL A 35 9.16 -1.35 -4.21
C VAL A 35 10.49 -2.04 -4.56
N PHE A 36 10.45 -3.29 -5.01
CA PHE A 36 11.68 -4.07 -5.13
C PHE A 36 12.54 -3.66 -6.32
N ALA A 37 11.98 -3.52 -7.51
CA ALA A 37 12.75 -3.10 -8.68
C ALA A 37 13.25 -1.66 -8.54
N SER A 38 12.45 -0.76 -7.94
CA SER A 38 12.85 0.62 -7.66
C SER A 38 14.01 0.72 -6.64
N ALA A 39 14.00 -0.12 -5.60
CA ALA A 39 15.09 -0.21 -4.64
C ALA A 39 16.34 -0.81 -5.30
N GLU A 40 16.18 -1.90 -6.05
CA GLU A 40 17.25 -2.61 -6.75
C GLU A 40 17.98 -1.71 -7.76
N ALA A 41 17.24 -0.89 -8.51
CA ALA A 41 17.82 0.03 -9.48
C ALA A 41 18.73 1.11 -8.86
N LYS A 42 18.52 1.43 -7.58
CA LYS A 42 19.27 2.46 -6.85
C LYS A 42 20.25 1.88 -5.81
N SER A 43 20.26 0.56 -5.65
CA SER A 43 21.18 -0.16 -4.76
C SER A 43 22.28 -0.83 -5.57
N SER A 44 23.53 -0.70 -5.10
CA SER A 44 24.67 -1.43 -5.64
C SER A 44 25.00 -2.69 -4.84
N SER A 45 24.37 -2.90 -3.68
CA SER A 45 24.61 -4.01 -2.75
C SER A 45 23.38 -4.92 -2.63
N TRP A 46 23.55 -6.02 -1.88
CA TRP A 46 22.44 -6.85 -1.43
C TRP A 46 21.59 -6.10 -0.43
N MET A 47 20.31 -6.46 -0.33
CA MET A 47 19.33 -5.74 0.46
C MET A 47 18.71 -6.61 1.55
N VAL A 48 18.27 -5.97 2.63
CA VAL A 48 17.42 -6.53 3.67
C VAL A 48 16.04 -5.90 3.56
N LEU A 49 15.00 -6.72 3.52
CA LEU A 49 13.61 -6.24 3.51
C LEU A 49 13.08 -6.16 4.94
N ILE A 50 12.74 -4.97 5.39
CA ILE A 50 12.21 -4.72 6.74
C ILE A 50 10.74 -4.34 6.63
N MET A 51 9.86 -5.10 7.25
CA MET A 51 8.42 -4.89 7.17
C MET A 51 7.77 -4.71 8.55
N CYS A 52 6.79 -3.83 8.64
CA CYS A 52 5.85 -3.82 9.75
C CYS A 52 4.83 -4.97 9.62
N ASP A 53 4.09 -5.26 10.68
CA ASP A 53 3.13 -6.38 10.68
C ASP A 53 2.05 -6.21 9.58
N ARG A 54 1.63 -4.98 9.31
CA ARG A 54 0.66 -4.68 8.26
C ARG A 54 1.23 -4.98 6.87
N ALA A 55 2.42 -4.45 6.58
CA ALA A 55 3.10 -4.69 5.30
C ALA A 55 3.38 -6.19 5.08
N LEU A 56 3.78 -6.91 6.12
CA LEU A 56 4.01 -8.35 6.04
C LEU A 56 2.74 -9.11 5.60
N ARG A 57 1.57 -8.75 6.13
CA ARG A 57 0.30 -9.38 5.71
C ARG A 57 -0.05 -9.03 4.26
N VAL A 58 0.11 -7.77 3.86
CA VAL A 58 -0.13 -7.31 2.48
C VAL A 58 0.77 -8.06 1.51
N VAL A 59 2.07 -8.11 1.76
CA VAL A 59 3.03 -8.80 0.89
C VAL A 59 2.73 -10.30 0.82
N ASN A 60 2.53 -10.96 1.96
CA ASN A 60 2.25 -12.41 2.01
C ASN A 60 0.94 -12.80 1.31
N SER A 61 0.00 -11.87 1.11
CA SER A 61 -1.24 -12.16 0.38
C SER A 61 -1.02 -12.39 -1.12
N VAL A 62 0.05 -11.84 -1.71
CA VAL A 62 0.25 -11.81 -3.17
C VAL A 62 1.65 -12.18 -3.65
N VAL A 63 2.70 -12.01 -2.81
CA VAL A 63 4.10 -12.22 -3.17
C VAL A 63 4.65 -13.46 -2.47
N GLY A 64 5.25 -14.38 -3.22
CA GLY A 64 5.93 -15.54 -2.66
C GLY A 64 7.37 -15.24 -2.25
N MET A 65 7.95 -16.11 -1.42
CA MET A 65 9.34 -15.96 -0.98
C MET A 65 10.32 -15.99 -2.16
N TYR A 66 10.06 -16.80 -3.17
CA TYR A 66 10.91 -16.86 -4.36
C TYR A 66 10.93 -15.53 -5.13
N ASP A 67 9.77 -14.87 -5.29
CA ASP A 67 9.68 -13.56 -5.94
C ASP A 67 10.54 -12.50 -5.22
N ILE A 68 10.65 -12.60 -3.88
CA ILE A 68 11.47 -11.72 -3.06
C ILE A 68 12.97 -12.01 -3.23
N MET A 69 13.35 -13.29 -3.21
CA MET A 69 14.76 -13.70 -3.31
C MET A 69 15.37 -13.39 -4.68
N GLU A 70 14.58 -13.39 -5.75
CA GLU A 70 15.01 -13.01 -7.09
C GLU A 70 15.43 -11.54 -7.20
N ARG A 71 15.09 -10.70 -6.21
CA ARG A 71 15.32 -9.24 -6.21
C ARG A 71 16.51 -8.79 -5.36
N ARG A 72 17.55 -9.62 -5.25
CA ARG A 72 18.75 -9.35 -4.42
C ARG A 72 18.43 -9.05 -2.94
N ILE A 73 17.32 -9.60 -2.43
CA ILE A 73 16.95 -9.51 -1.01
C ILE A 73 17.45 -10.76 -0.31
N THR A 74 18.40 -10.60 0.62
CA THR A 74 19.04 -11.71 1.33
C THR A 74 18.20 -12.22 2.48
N THR A 75 17.49 -11.33 3.16
CA THR A 75 16.71 -11.67 4.34
C THR A 75 15.51 -10.75 4.51
N VAL A 76 14.47 -11.27 5.18
CA VAL A 76 13.25 -10.54 5.51
C VAL A 76 13.16 -10.42 7.02
N GLU A 77 13.08 -9.21 7.53
CA GLU A 77 13.03 -8.91 8.95
C GLU A 77 11.75 -8.16 9.34
N GLN A 78 11.31 -8.37 10.57
CA GLN A 78 10.18 -7.61 11.11
C GLN A 78 10.69 -6.37 11.84
N LEU A 79 10.07 -5.22 11.56
CA LEU A 79 10.46 -3.93 12.13
C LEU A 79 10.49 -3.93 13.66
N LYS A 80 9.51 -4.59 14.31
CA LYS A 80 9.37 -4.65 15.77
C LYS A 80 10.36 -5.59 16.47
N ARG A 81 10.98 -6.51 15.74
CA ARG A 81 11.92 -7.46 16.35
C ARG A 81 13.30 -6.84 16.53
N LYS A 82 14.03 -7.34 17.52
CA LYS A 82 15.43 -6.98 17.67
C LYS A 82 16.22 -7.49 16.47
N ARG A 83 16.92 -6.58 15.80
CA ARG A 83 17.69 -6.84 14.59
C ARG A 83 19.18 -6.61 14.84
N GLN A 84 20.02 -7.26 14.07
CA GLN A 84 21.46 -7.02 14.12
C GLN A 84 21.86 -5.98 13.06
N PRO A 85 22.80 -5.09 13.34
CA PRO A 85 23.31 -4.17 12.35
C PRO A 85 24.04 -4.90 11.21
N LEU A 86 23.66 -4.55 9.98
CA LEU A 86 24.24 -5.05 8.73
C LEU A 86 24.69 -3.85 7.86
N PRO A 87 25.77 -3.16 8.25
CA PRO A 87 26.18 -1.88 7.65
C PRO A 87 26.68 -2.01 6.21
N GLU A 88 26.88 -3.21 5.70
CA GLU A 88 27.30 -3.49 4.32
C GLU A 88 26.10 -3.68 3.37
N LEU A 89 24.89 -3.87 3.93
CA LEU A 89 23.68 -4.11 3.18
C LEU A 89 22.80 -2.85 3.17
N ASP A 90 21.99 -2.71 2.12
CA ASP A 90 20.98 -1.65 2.05
C ASP A 90 19.66 -2.12 2.68
N GLY A 91 18.97 -1.24 3.41
CA GLY A 91 17.70 -1.54 4.05
C GLY A 91 16.52 -1.07 3.21
N VAL A 92 15.60 -1.98 2.88
CA VAL A 92 14.33 -1.68 2.22
C VAL A 92 13.22 -1.75 3.26
N TYR A 93 12.71 -0.60 3.67
CA TYR A 93 11.64 -0.49 4.65
C TYR A 93 10.30 -0.39 3.92
N LEU A 94 9.42 -1.35 4.14
CA LEU A 94 8.04 -1.33 3.69
C LEU A 94 7.13 -1.31 4.91
N VAL A 95 6.56 -0.15 5.21
CA VAL A 95 5.92 0.10 6.52
C VAL A 95 4.67 0.97 6.40
N ASP A 96 3.80 0.88 7.40
CA ASP A 96 2.75 1.86 7.63
C ASP A 96 3.34 3.16 8.20
N PRO A 97 2.79 4.35 7.91
CA PRO A 97 3.26 5.61 8.46
C PRO A 97 2.78 5.83 9.90
N SER A 98 2.78 4.78 10.73
CA SER A 98 2.45 4.92 12.15
C SER A 98 3.60 5.59 12.91
N GLN A 99 3.25 6.25 14.01
CA GLN A 99 4.25 6.87 14.89
C GLN A 99 5.29 5.84 15.33
N GLN A 100 4.85 4.62 15.66
CA GLN A 100 5.72 3.53 16.10
C GLN A 100 6.70 3.11 15.00
N SER A 101 6.25 2.96 13.76
CA SER A 101 7.11 2.60 12.62
C SER A 101 8.18 3.66 12.37
N ILE A 102 7.80 4.93 12.40
CA ILE A 102 8.72 6.04 12.20
C ILE A 102 9.75 6.11 13.33
N ASP A 103 9.32 6.02 14.58
CA ASP A 103 10.24 6.08 15.73
C ASP A 103 11.25 4.91 15.70
N GLN A 104 10.85 3.73 15.24
CA GLN A 104 11.77 2.58 15.07
C GLN A 104 12.77 2.82 13.94
N ILE A 105 12.33 3.38 12.80
CA ILE A 105 13.25 3.75 11.71
C ILE A 105 14.27 4.81 12.20
N LEU A 106 13.81 5.81 12.93
CA LEU A 106 14.69 6.83 13.49
C LEU A 106 15.70 6.24 14.48
N ALA A 107 15.28 5.28 15.30
CA ALA A 107 16.14 4.58 16.26
C ALA A 107 17.25 3.79 15.56
N ASP A 108 16.97 3.16 14.42
CA ASP A 108 17.95 2.40 13.62
C ASP A 108 19.12 3.27 13.12
N PHE A 109 18.89 4.57 12.97
CA PHE A 109 19.88 5.54 12.49
C PHE A 109 20.23 6.61 13.55
N SER A 110 19.95 6.33 14.83
CA SER A 110 20.30 7.26 15.92
C SER A 110 21.80 7.33 16.20
N ASN A 111 22.53 6.24 15.94
CA ASN A 111 23.97 6.14 16.22
C ASN A 111 24.81 6.27 14.93
N PRO A 112 25.55 7.39 14.75
CA PRO A 112 26.38 7.58 13.56
C PRO A 112 27.52 6.56 13.41
N LYS A 113 28.03 6.05 14.53
CA LYS A 113 29.15 5.09 14.53
C LYS A 113 28.73 3.66 14.21
N LYS A 114 27.44 3.35 14.34
CA LYS A 114 26.91 2.00 14.12
C LYS A 114 25.50 2.06 13.51
N PRO A 115 25.38 2.52 12.26
CA PRO A 115 24.10 2.51 11.56
C PRO A 115 23.65 1.07 11.31
N MET A 116 22.35 0.84 11.27
CA MET A 116 21.79 -0.50 11.02
C MET A 116 22.12 -0.98 9.60
N TYR A 117 22.03 -0.10 8.60
CA TYR A 117 22.22 -0.40 7.18
C TYR A 117 23.06 0.67 6.50
N ASN A 118 23.57 0.36 5.30
CA ASN A 118 24.36 1.29 4.49
C ASN A 118 23.51 2.43 3.94
N ASN A 119 22.60 2.12 3.00
CA ASN A 119 21.61 3.04 2.45
C ASN A 119 20.20 2.59 2.83
N VAL A 120 19.22 3.47 2.59
CA VAL A 120 17.84 3.25 3.00
C VAL A 120 16.88 3.54 1.85
N HIS A 121 15.97 2.62 1.61
CA HIS A 121 14.84 2.78 0.71
C HIS A 121 13.55 2.74 1.55
N LEU A 122 12.83 3.86 1.64
CA LEU A 122 11.61 3.99 2.44
C LEU A 122 10.39 3.91 1.53
N PHE A 123 9.54 2.93 1.80
CA PHE A 123 8.26 2.76 1.14
C PHE A 123 7.14 2.73 2.19
N PHE A 124 6.17 3.61 2.03
CA PHE A 124 5.02 3.68 2.92
C PHE A 124 3.77 3.12 2.26
N LEU A 125 3.01 2.32 3.02
CA LEU A 125 1.75 1.72 2.53
C LEU A 125 0.69 2.76 2.20
N THR A 126 0.69 3.88 2.94
CA THR A 126 -0.25 5.00 2.80
C THR A 126 0.49 6.33 2.88
N PRO A 127 -0.14 7.45 2.54
CA PRO A 127 0.48 8.77 2.59
C PRO A 127 1.01 9.13 3.98
N VAL A 128 2.16 9.77 4.01
CA VAL A 128 2.84 10.24 5.23
C VAL A 128 2.36 11.63 5.58
N SER A 129 1.89 11.85 6.81
CA SER A 129 1.46 13.17 7.26
C SER A 129 2.62 14.17 7.35
N ASP A 130 2.31 15.48 7.24
CA ASP A 130 3.31 16.56 7.35
C ASP A 130 4.10 16.52 8.66
N ALA A 131 3.43 16.16 9.76
CA ALA A 131 4.08 16.02 11.06
C ALA A 131 5.14 14.91 11.06
N GLN A 132 4.82 13.77 10.45
CA GLN A 132 5.72 12.63 10.30
C GLN A 132 6.86 12.95 9.32
N MET A 133 6.54 13.58 8.20
CA MET A 133 7.53 14.05 7.23
C MET A 133 8.53 15.02 7.87
N THR A 134 8.05 15.93 8.72
CA THR A 134 8.90 16.86 9.47
C THR A 134 9.86 16.14 10.43
N LYS A 135 9.42 15.05 11.08
CA LYS A 135 10.29 14.22 11.93
C LYS A 135 11.39 13.53 11.12
N ILE A 136 11.04 12.94 9.99
CA ILE A 136 12.03 12.28 9.09
C ILE A 136 13.07 13.31 8.60
N LYS A 137 12.62 14.50 8.18
CA LYS A 137 13.51 15.58 7.71
C LYS A 137 14.47 16.11 8.79
N LYS A 138 14.10 16.05 10.07
CA LYS A 138 14.95 16.45 11.19
C LYS A 138 16.08 15.43 11.48
N ALA A 139 15.93 14.18 11.06
CA ALA A 139 16.90 13.12 11.28
C ALA A 139 18.01 13.17 10.22
N LYS A 140 18.99 14.05 10.41
CA LYS A 140 20.07 14.33 9.45
C LYS A 140 20.82 13.08 8.97
N LEU A 141 21.11 12.14 9.88
CA LEU A 141 21.80 10.89 9.52
C LEU A 141 20.94 10.00 8.62
N LEU A 142 19.70 9.78 8.97
CA LEU A 142 18.76 9.03 8.15
C LEU A 142 18.60 9.70 6.77
N LEU A 143 18.40 11.03 6.75
CA LEU A 143 18.22 11.79 5.52
C LEU A 143 19.40 11.65 4.54
N SER A 144 20.63 11.62 5.06
CA SER A 144 21.84 11.44 4.23
C SER A 144 21.95 10.04 3.60
N LYS A 145 21.23 9.06 4.14
CA LYS A 145 21.25 7.66 3.70
C LYS A 145 20.05 7.27 2.83
N ILE A 146 19.00 8.07 2.81
CA ILE A 146 17.80 7.80 2.00
C ILE A 146 18.14 7.90 0.50
N LYS A 147 17.94 6.80 -0.23
CA LYS A 147 18.08 6.71 -1.69
C LYS A 147 16.72 6.74 -2.39
N THR A 148 15.70 6.20 -1.75
CA THR A 148 14.33 6.18 -2.27
C THR A 148 13.36 6.53 -1.15
N PHE A 149 12.38 7.36 -1.47
CA PHE A 149 11.22 7.64 -0.64
C PHE A 149 9.99 7.57 -1.54
N SER A 150 9.02 6.72 -1.23
CA SER A 150 7.80 6.56 -2.02
C SER A 150 6.63 6.10 -1.17
N GLU A 151 5.44 6.52 -1.56
CA GLU A 151 4.15 6.07 -1.03
C GLU A 151 3.51 5.16 -2.06
N ILE A 152 3.21 3.91 -1.70
CA ILE A 152 2.74 2.90 -2.64
C ILE A 152 1.22 2.78 -2.69
N ASN A 153 0.51 3.35 -1.73
CA ASN A 153 -0.95 3.35 -1.64
C ASN A 153 -1.55 1.94 -1.78
N ILE A 154 -1.15 1.03 -0.88
CA ILE A 154 -1.71 -0.32 -0.74
C ILE A 154 -1.96 -0.59 0.74
N ASP A 155 -3.21 -0.49 1.19
CA ASP A 155 -3.59 -0.78 2.59
C ASP A 155 -4.80 -1.70 2.67
N PHE A 156 -4.76 -2.80 1.94
CA PHE A 156 -5.77 -3.88 1.94
C PHE A 156 -5.10 -5.21 1.63
N LEU A 157 -5.78 -6.31 1.90
CA LEU A 157 -5.33 -7.67 1.55
C LEU A 157 -6.08 -8.13 0.30
N ALA A 158 -5.38 -8.36 -0.79
CA ALA A 158 -5.96 -8.96 -1.99
C ALA A 158 -6.08 -10.47 -1.78
N LEU A 159 -7.31 -10.97 -1.64
CA LEU A 159 -7.56 -12.39 -1.38
C LEU A 159 -7.64 -13.19 -2.68
N GLU A 160 -8.40 -12.70 -3.64
CA GLU A 160 -8.63 -13.35 -4.93
C GLU A 160 -8.61 -12.32 -6.08
N ALA A 161 -8.94 -12.76 -7.28
CA ALA A 161 -8.94 -11.91 -8.47
C ALA A 161 -9.82 -10.65 -8.31
N ASN A 162 -10.97 -10.79 -7.63
CA ASN A 162 -12.00 -9.75 -7.49
C ASN A 162 -12.41 -9.51 -6.04
N SER A 163 -11.66 -10.01 -5.06
CA SER A 163 -12.01 -9.84 -3.64
C SER A 163 -10.83 -9.37 -2.79
N PHE A 164 -11.14 -8.53 -1.83
CA PHE A 164 -10.18 -8.00 -0.88
C PHE A 164 -10.76 -7.90 0.53
N HIS A 165 -9.89 -7.76 1.51
CA HIS A 165 -10.22 -7.59 2.91
C HIS A 165 -9.47 -6.39 3.50
N LEU A 166 -10.14 -5.54 4.28
CA LEU A 166 -9.52 -4.35 4.88
C LEU A 166 -8.73 -4.68 6.16
N ASP A 167 -8.84 -5.90 6.68
CA ASP A 167 -8.11 -6.37 7.88
C ASP A 167 -8.35 -5.49 9.13
N MET A 168 -9.60 -5.12 9.35
CA MET A 168 -10.07 -4.28 10.46
C MET A 168 -10.96 -5.08 11.42
N ASN A 169 -10.37 -5.90 12.27
CA ASN A 169 -11.11 -6.84 13.14
C ASN A 169 -11.98 -6.15 14.20
N SER A 170 -11.62 -4.94 14.65
CA SER A 170 -12.34 -4.20 15.70
C SER A 170 -13.35 -3.18 15.16
N CYS A 171 -13.34 -2.89 13.86
CA CYS A 171 -14.12 -1.79 13.31
C CYS A 171 -15.64 -1.93 13.47
N PHE A 172 -16.17 -3.17 13.48
CA PHE A 172 -17.60 -3.38 13.66
C PHE A 172 -18.10 -2.81 14.99
N LYS A 173 -17.39 -3.07 16.10
CA LYS A 173 -17.74 -2.55 17.41
C LYS A 173 -17.68 -1.02 17.42
N GLU A 174 -16.66 -0.43 16.83
CA GLU A 174 -16.48 1.02 16.77
C GLU A 174 -17.58 1.71 15.96
N LEU A 175 -17.96 1.12 14.83
CA LEU A 175 -19.00 1.66 13.94
C LEU A 175 -20.39 1.52 14.55
N VAL A 176 -20.74 0.34 15.08
CA VAL A 176 -22.10 0.04 15.57
C VAL A 176 -22.36 0.66 16.93
N CYS A 177 -21.40 0.59 17.85
CA CYS A 177 -21.52 1.16 19.20
C CYS A 177 -21.27 2.68 19.23
N ARG A 178 -20.94 3.30 18.10
CA ARG A 178 -20.67 4.74 17.97
C ARG A 178 -19.84 5.29 19.12
N THR A 179 -18.67 4.69 19.31
CA THR A 179 -17.73 5.21 20.33
C THR A 179 -17.45 6.67 20.03
N PRO A 180 -17.53 7.57 21.04
CA PRO A 180 -17.24 8.98 20.83
C PRO A 180 -15.85 9.14 20.20
N ASN A 181 -15.75 9.95 19.16
CA ASN A 181 -14.53 10.22 18.40
C ASN A 181 -13.99 9.01 17.59
N SER A 182 -14.79 7.99 17.28
CA SER A 182 -14.34 6.92 16.39
C SER A 182 -13.98 7.48 15.01
N MET A 183 -12.78 7.15 14.55
CA MET A 183 -12.28 7.49 13.21
C MET A 183 -12.41 6.32 12.24
N ALA A 184 -13.09 5.24 12.62
CA ALA A 184 -13.19 4.01 11.83
C ALA A 184 -13.73 4.25 10.41
N HIS A 185 -14.73 5.11 10.25
CA HIS A 185 -15.28 5.47 8.93
C HIS A 185 -14.22 6.13 8.02
N LYS A 186 -13.35 6.99 8.55
CA LYS A 186 -12.27 7.62 7.79
C LYS A 186 -11.16 6.64 7.41
N VAL A 187 -10.83 5.72 8.31
CA VAL A 187 -9.84 4.67 8.04
C VAL A 187 -10.35 3.72 6.96
N ILE A 188 -11.62 3.29 7.04
CA ILE A 188 -12.26 2.48 5.99
C ILE A 188 -12.23 3.22 4.64
N ALA A 189 -12.60 4.49 4.64
CA ALA A 189 -12.57 5.32 3.44
C ALA A 189 -11.15 5.39 2.85
N ALA A 190 -10.14 5.66 3.67
CA ALA A 190 -8.74 5.70 3.25
C ALA A 190 -8.27 4.38 2.63
N GLN A 191 -8.62 3.25 3.24
CA GLN A 191 -8.29 1.93 2.70
C GLN A 191 -8.98 1.67 1.35
N LEU A 192 -10.26 2.04 1.21
CA LEU A 192 -10.99 1.92 -0.06
C LEU A 192 -10.36 2.79 -1.16
N VAL A 193 -9.87 3.98 -0.82
CA VAL A 193 -9.12 4.83 -1.76
C VAL A 193 -7.88 4.11 -2.27
N THR A 194 -7.15 3.37 -1.42
CA THR A 194 -5.98 2.61 -1.87
C THR A 194 -6.33 1.48 -2.84
N VAL A 195 -7.51 0.87 -2.73
CA VAL A 195 -8.01 -0.11 -3.71
C VAL A 195 -8.22 0.56 -5.07
N CYS A 196 -8.90 1.71 -5.08
CA CYS A 196 -9.14 2.48 -6.32
C CYS A 196 -7.83 2.96 -6.95
N ALA A 197 -6.90 3.48 -6.15
CA ALA A 197 -5.56 3.88 -6.60
C ALA A 197 -4.74 2.71 -7.16
N THR A 198 -4.93 1.49 -6.63
CA THR A 198 -4.25 0.30 -7.15
C THR A 198 -4.82 -0.15 -8.49
N LEU A 199 -6.12 -0.02 -8.68
CA LEU A 199 -6.81 -0.34 -9.93
C LEU A 199 -6.75 0.80 -10.96
N ASN A 200 -6.29 1.98 -10.56
CA ASN A 200 -6.32 3.21 -11.35
C ASN A 200 -7.74 3.55 -11.82
N GLU A 201 -8.72 3.42 -10.90
CA GLU A 201 -10.15 3.60 -11.19
C GLU A 201 -10.74 4.69 -10.30
N TYR A 202 -11.67 5.48 -10.87
CA TYR A 202 -12.47 6.45 -10.14
C TYR A 202 -13.95 6.05 -10.16
N PRO A 203 -14.44 5.31 -9.14
CA PRO A 203 -15.74 4.69 -9.17
C PRO A 203 -16.88 5.66 -8.85
N HIS A 204 -18.08 5.35 -9.34
CA HIS A 204 -19.31 5.95 -8.84
C HIS A 204 -19.70 5.35 -7.49
N ILE A 205 -19.89 6.22 -6.49
CA ILE A 205 -20.25 5.80 -5.12
C ILE A 205 -21.78 5.64 -5.01
N ARG A 206 -22.20 4.44 -4.59
CA ARG A 206 -23.61 4.17 -4.25
C ARG A 206 -23.68 3.65 -2.83
N PHE A 207 -24.54 4.23 -2.02
CA PHE A 207 -24.70 3.87 -0.61
C PHE A 207 -26.14 3.91 -0.15
N LYS A 208 -26.44 3.23 0.97
CA LYS A 208 -27.77 3.20 1.57
C LYS A 208 -27.99 4.48 2.38
N GLN A 209 -28.84 5.39 1.88
CA GLN A 209 -29.10 6.68 2.50
C GLN A 209 -29.71 6.60 3.92
N SER A 210 -30.48 5.55 4.22
CA SER A 210 -31.05 5.33 5.55
C SER A 210 -30.03 4.89 6.61
N SER A 211 -28.76 4.63 6.23
CA SER A 211 -27.69 4.26 7.14
C SER A 211 -26.70 5.41 7.28
N SER A 212 -26.67 6.05 8.46
CA SER A 212 -25.71 7.13 8.74
C SER A 212 -24.27 6.66 8.59
N ILE A 213 -23.95 5.42 8.97
CA ILE A 213 -22.58 4.84 8.81
C ILE A 213 -22.19 4.80 7.33
N CYS A 214 -23.12 4.36 6.45
CA CYS A 214 -22.84 4.33 5.01
C CYS A 214 -22.66 5.74 4.44
N CYS A 215 -23.43 6.73 4.91
CA CYS A 215 -23.28 8.12 4.51
C CYS A 215 -21.92 8.68 4.94
N ASP A 216 -21.51 8.46 6.20
CA ASP A 216 -20.25 8.95 6.74
C ASP A 216 -19.03 8.35 6.00
N ILE A 217 -19.09 7.04 5.67
CA ILE A 217 -18.03 6.38 4.88
C ILE A 217 -18.00 6.94 3.45
N ALA A 218 -19.17 7.05 2.79
CA ALA A 218 -19.25 7.53 1.41
C ALA A 218 -18.77 8.98 1.29
N GLN A 219 -19.12 9.85 2.23
CA GLN A 219 -18.65 11.22 2.27
C GLN A 219 -17.14 11.29 2.49
N SER A 220 -16.61 10.56 3.49
CA SER A 220 -15.17 10.52 3.77
C SER A 220 -14.37 9.95 2.60
N PHE A 221 -14.92 8.96 1.89
CA PHE A 221 -14.29 8.39 0.69
C PHE A 221 -14.25 9.42 -0.44
N HIS A 222 -15.36 10.12 -0.70
CA HIS A 222 -15.41 11.17 -1.73
C HIS A 222 -14.41 12.29 -1.44
N GLU A 223 -14.35 12.79 -0.21
CA GLU A 223 -13.41 13.83 0.22
C GLU A 223 -11.94 13.42 -0.02
N GLN A 224 -11.59 12.16 0.26
CA GLN A 224 -10.24 11.65 0.10
C GLN A 224 -9.88 11.30 -1.36
N MET A 225 -10.86 11.04 -2.21
CA MET A 225 -10.62 10.81 -3.66
C MET A 225 -10.37 12.12 -4.42
N VAL A 226 -10.83 13.26 -3.89
CA VAL A 226 -10.72 14.58 -4.53
C VAL A 226 -9.51 15.37 -4.01
N SER A 227 -8.99 15.02 -2.83
CA SER A 227 -7.83 15.67 -2.22
C SER A 227 -6.51 15.23 -2.87
#